data_f779c31ee030bd2c6d43dcb732d1b3a7
#
_entry.id   f779c31ee030bd2c6d43dcb732d1b3a7
#
_cell.length_a   1.000
_cell.length_b   1.000
_cell.length_c   1.000
_cell.angle_alpha   90.00
_cell.angle_beta   90.00
_cell.angle_gamma   90.00
#
_symmetry.space_group_name_H-M   'P 1'
#
loop_
_entity.id
_entity.type
_entity.pdbx_description
1 polymer ?
#
loop_
_entity_poly.entity_id
_entity_poly.type
_entity_poly.pdbx_seq_one_letter_code
_entity_poly.pdbx_strand_id
1 'polypeptide(L)'
;DQVSAEDPVLLNCFHMLENELRNGGMGQRLMIDALRNQIAVHMLRRYARIRLADESGSAFSPTQRKRIIDLIEDQLSENISLDDLAAAVGLSPFHFSRQFKADFGIAPYAFVIQKRVSKAQEMLRRGRLPLKSVALDCGFSDQSHLCRTFRKIVGVTPAQYQNRA
;
A
#
# COMPACT_ATOMS: atom_id res chain seq x y z
N ASP A 1 5.05 24.27 -0.28
CA ASP A 1 5.41 25.17 0.82
C ASP A 1 4.26 26.09 1.18
N GLN A 2 3.24 25.53 1.81
CA GLN A 2 2.16 26.28 2.45
C GLN A 2 1.87 25.69 3.83
N VAL A 3 2.85 25.69 4.71
CA VAL A 3 2.56 25.80 6.13
C VAL A 3 2.18 27.26 6.33
N SER A 4 0.88 27.49 6.21
CA SER A 4 0.32 28.82 6.15
C SER A 4 0.63 29.61 7.42
N ALA A 5 1.26 30.76 7.24
CA ALA A 5 1.39 31.81 8.24
C ALA A 5 0.03 32.33 8.78
N GLU A 6 -1.07 31.67 8.43
CA GLU A 6 -2.45 32.09 8.67
C GLU A 6 -3.25 31.10 9.55
N ASP A 7 -2.62 30.10 10.19
CA ASP A 7 -3.35 29.21 11.10
C ASP A 7 -3.43 29.86 12.51
N PRO A 8 -4.58 30.42 12.90
CA PRO A 8 -4.71 31.17 14.14
C PRO A 8 -4.49 30.29 15.38
N VAL A 9 -4.73 28.96 15.28
CA VAL A 9 -4.50 28.03 16.38
C VAL A 9 -3.02 27.80 16.59
N LEU A 10 -2.25 27.60 15.51
CA LEU A 10 -0.81 27.46 15.57
C LEU A 10 -0.14 28.75 16.05
N LEU A 11 -0.54 29.90 15.52
CA LEU A 11 -0.03 31.19 15.94
C LEU A 11 -0.24 31.43 17.45
N ASN A 12 -1.45 31.14 17.94
CA ASN A 12 -1.75 31.28 19.36
C ASN A 12 -0.89 30.32 20.21
N CYS A 13 -0.75 29.06 19.80
CA CYS A 13 0.10 28.09 20.50
C CYS A 13 1.56 28.55 20.51
N PHE A 14 2.09 29.11 19.43
CA PHE A 14 3.45 29.64 19.38
C PHE A 14 3.64 30.85 20.28
N HIS A 15 2.70 31.79 20.30
CA HIS A 15 2.76 32.93 21.23
C HIS A 15 2.73 32.49 22.70
N MET A 16 1.87 31.52 23.04
CA MET A 16 1.82 30.97 24.39
C MET A 16 3.13 30.26 24.75
N LEU A 17 3.72 29.50 23.81
CA LEU A 17 4.99 28.83 24.02
C LEU A 17 6.14 29.83 24.22
N GLU A 18 6.18 30.89 23.41
CA GLU A 18 7.17 31.96 23.54
C GLU A 18 7.05 32.67 24.89
N ASN A 19 5.83 33.00 25.30
CA ASN A 19 5.59 33.61 26.61
C ASN A 19 6.02 32.71 27.78
N GLU A 20 5.71 31.42 27.71
CA GLU A 20 6.09 30.44 28.73
C GLU A 20 7.60 30.23 28.78
N LEU A 21 8.31 30.26 27.67
CA LEU A 21 9.76 30.18 27.62
C LEU A 21 10.46 31.42 28.19
N ARG A 22 9.85 32.62 28.03
CA ARG A 22 10.41 33.87 28.53
C ARG A 22 10.09 34.14 30.01
N ASN A 23 8.87 33.82 30.43
CA ASN A 23 8.31 34.22 31.71
C ASN A 23 7.83 33.05 32.57
N GLY A 24 8.21 31.82 32.21
CA GLY A 24 7.72 30.61 32.86
C GLY A 24 8.09 30.53 34.37
N GLY A 25 7.18 29.95 35.14
CA GLY A 25 7.26 29.75 36.56
C GLY A 25 6.95 28.30 36.98
N MET A 26 6.29 28.17 38.14
CA MET A 26 5.84 26.87 38.63
C MET A 26 4.89 26.21 37.58
N GLY A 27 5.24 25.00 37.13
CA GLY A 27 4.45 24.28 36.13
C GLY A 27 4.87 24.52 34.66
N GLN A 28 5.92 25.29 34.38
CA GLN A 28 6.40 25.62 33.04
C GLN A 28 6.56 24.35 32.15
N ARG A 29 7.18 23.31 32.66
CA ARG A 29 7.35 22.03 31.91
C ARG A 29 6.02 21.43 31.49
N LEU A 30 5.05 21.39 32.40
CA LEU A 30 3.73 20.86 32.13
C LEU A 30 2.99 21.67 31.07
N MET A 31 3.11 22.99 31.09
CA MET A 31 2.53 23.92 30.10
C MET A 31 3.15 23.72 28.72
N ILE A 32 4.47 23.63 28.65
CA ILE A 32 5.20 23.36 27.40
C ILE A 32 4.77 22.01 26.78
N ASP A 33 4.67 20.95 27.60
CA ASP A 33 4.25 19.64 27.11
C ASP A 33 2.78 19.63 26.65
N ALA A 34 1.90 20.35 27.32
CA ALA A 34 0.52 20.52 26.90
C ALA A 34 0.40 21.26 25.53
N LEU A 35 1.16 22.34 25.35
CA LEU A 35 1.20 23.09 24.09
C LEU A 35 1.78 22.25 22.95
N ARG A 36 2.85 21.49 23.19
CA ARG A 36 3.41 20.53 22.22
C ARG A 36 2.38 19.49 21.78
N ASN A 37 1.66 18.90 22.72
CA ASN A 37 0.61 17.94 22.43
C ASN A 37 -0.55 18.57 21.65
N GLN A 38 -0.94 19.80 22.00
CA GLN A 38 -1.99 20.53 21.30
C GLN A 38 -1.60 20.83 19.84
N ILE A 39 -0.36 21.30 19.60
CA ILE A 39 0.19 21.52 18.27
C ILE A 39 0.20 20.20 17.49
N ALA A 40 0.71 19.11 18.07
CA ALA A 40 0.77 17.80 17.41
C ALA A 40 -0.62 17.29 17.00
N VAL A 41 -1.60 17.35 17.91
CA VAL A 41 -2.98 16.93 17.62
C VAL A 41 -3.62 17.83 16.58
N HIS A 42 -3.40 19.15 16.63
CA HIS A 42 -3.92 20.08 15.64
C HIS A 42 -3.32 19.84 14.25
N MET A 43 -2.00 19.65 14.17
CA MET A 43 -1.31 19.28 12.95
C MET A 43 -1.84 17.97 12.37
N LEU A 44 -1.99 16.93 13.18
CA LEU A 44 -2.58 15.65 12.75
C LEU A 44 -4.01 15.82 12.24
N ARG A 45 -4.84 16.58 12.94
CA ARG A 45 -6.25 16.77 12.56
C ARG A 45 -6.42 17.60 11.30
N ARG A 46 -5.64 18.67 11.14
CA ARG A 46 -5.78 19.60 10.03
C ARG A 46 -4.99 19.15 8.81
N TYR A 47 -3.73 18.79 8.98
CA TYR A 47 -2.83 18.50 7.86
C TYR A 47 -2.84 17.03 7.46
N ALA A 48 -3.07 16.08 8.39
CA ALA A 48 -3.30 14.68 8.03
C ALA A 48 -4.63 14.50 7.29
N ARG A 49 -5.68 15.27 7.64
CA ARG A 49 -6.93 15.28 6.89
C ARG A 49 -6.78 15.88 5.49
N ILE A 50 -5.99 16.93 5.33
CA ILE A 50 -5.72 17.53 4.02
C ILE A 50 -4.94 16.53 3.14
N ARG A 51 -3.90 15.87 3.68
CA ARG A 51 -3.21 14.79 2.95
C ARG A 51 -4.14 13.61 2.61
N LEU A 52 -5.00 13.21 3.55
CA LEU A 52 -5.98 12.15 3.32
C LEU A 52 -7.08 12.58 2.32
N ALA A 53 -7.39 13.87 2.19
CA ALA A 53 -8.36 14.38 1.23
C ALA A 53 -7.75 14.54 -0.17
N ASP A 54 -6.53 15.06 -0.26
CA ASP A 54 -5.82 15.21 -1.55
C ASP A 54 -5.36 13.87 -2.13
N GLU A 55 -4.94 12.91 -1.27
CA GLU A 55 -4.54 11.57 -1.71
C GLU A 55 -5.73 10.61 -1.87
N SER A 56 -6.93 10.97 -1.39
CA SER A 56 -8.11 10.07 -1.38
C SER A 56 -8.85 9.98 -2.71
N GLY A 57 -8.48 10.74 -3.72
CA GLY A 57 -9.19 10.81 -4.99
C GLY A 57 -8.33 10.72 -6.24
N SER A 58 -7.03 10.71 -6.11
CA SER A 58 -6.15 10.66 -7.29
C SER A 58 -5.89 9.20 -7.68
N ALA A 59 -6.43 8.79 -8.82
CA ALA A 59 -6.02 7.55 -9.49
C ALA A 59 -4.50 7.59 -9.75
N PHE A 60 -3.85 6.44 -9.81
CA PHE A 60 -2.46 6.40 -10.24
C PHE A 60 -2.31 7.04 -11.62
N SER A 61 -1.28 7.85 -11.78
CA SER A 61 -0.95 8.35 -13.13
C SER A 61 -0.67 7.15 -14.06
N PRO A 62 -0.81 7.31 -15.38
CA PRO A 62 -0.50 6.24 -16.33
C PRO A 62 0.92 5.67 -16.13
N THR A 63 1.88 6.54 -15.80
CA THR A 63 3.28 6.16 -15.52
C THR A 63 3.41 5.35 -14.24
N GLN A 64 2.75 5.77 -13.16
CA GLN A 64 2.74 5.02 -11.89
C GLN A 64 2.06 3.66 -12.06
N ARG A 65 0.92 3.62 -12.75
CA ARG A 65 0.18 2.39 -13.03
C ARG A 65 1.05 1.40 -13.82
N LYS A 66 1.72 1.87 -14.87
CA LYS A 66 2.65 1.06 -15.64
C LYS A 66 3.77 0.52 -14.76
N ARG A 67 4.43 1.38 -13.98
CA ARG A 67 5.52 0.99 -13.08
C ARG A 67 5.12 -0.07 -12.06
N ILE A 68 3.91 0.03 -11.50
CA ILE A 68 3.38 -0.98 -10.57
C ILE A 68 3.18 -2.31 -11.28
N ILE A 69 2.58 -2.30 -12.47
CA ILE A 69 2.32 -3.52 -13.26
C ILE A 69 3.65 -4.18 -13.66
N ASP A 70 4.58 -3.41 -14.22
CA ASP A 70 5.90 -3.90 -14.64
C ASP A 70 6.63 -4.55 -13.44
N LEU A 71 6.66 -3.88 -12.28
CA LEU A 71 7.29 -4.43 -11.08
C LEU A 71 6.64 -5.74 -10.60
N ILE A 72 5.31 -5.82 -10.64
CA ILE A 72 4.59 -7.06 -10.29
C ILE A 72 4.92 -8.18 -11.28
N GLU A 73 4.98 -7.89 -12.57
CA GLU A 73 5.26 -8.89 -13.61
C GLU A 73 6.71 -9.38 -13.54
N ASP A 74 7.66 -8.50 -13.34
CA ASP A 74 9.09 -8.82 -13.21
C ASP A 74 9.37 -9.71 -11.98
N GLN A 75 8.70 -9.45 -10.87
CA GLN A 75 8.92 -10.15 -9.60
C GLN A 75 7.85 -11.19 -9.28
N LEU A 76 7.04 -11.61 -10.26
CA LEU A 76 5.87 -12.46 -10.02
C LEU A 76 6.19 -13.81 -9.35
N SER A 77 7.38 -14.37 -9.65
CA SER A 77 7.88 -15.61 -9.04
C SER A 77 8.54 -15.41 -7.67
N GLU A 78 8.76 -14.16 -7.26
CA GLU A 78 9.44 -13.81 -6.03
C GLU A 78 8.46 -13.37 -4.93
N ASN A 79 9.02 -13.03 -3.76
CA ASN A 79 8.20 -12.50 -2.67
C ASN A 79 8.04 -10.99 -2.83
N ILE A 80 6.94 -10.57 -3.44
CA ILE A 80 6.59 -9.15 -3.60
C ILE A 80 6.02 -8.64 -2.27
N SER A 81 6.65 -7.62 -1.70
CA SER A 81 6.14 -6.95 -0.51
C SER A 81 5.26 -5.74 -0.86
N LEU A 82 4.34 -5.41 0.03
CA LEU A 82 3.52 -4.21 -0.11
C LEU A 82 4.37 -2.93 -0.01
N ASP A 83 5.45 -3.00 0.79
CA ASP A 83 6.38 -1.89 0.98
C ASP A 83 7.14 -1.56 -0.31
N ASP A 84 7.59 -2.57 -1.05
CA ASP A 84 8.30 -2.38 -2.32
C ASP A 84 7.40 -1.74 -3.38
N LEU A 85 6.14 -2.22 -3.48
CA LEU A 85 5.15 -1.65 -4.40
C LEU A 85 4.83 -0.19 -4.06
N ALA A 86 4.65 0.12 -2.79
CA ALA A 86 4.36 1.47 -2.32
C ALA A 86 5.55 2.42 -2.55
N ALA A 87 6.77 1.97 -2.24
CA ALA A 87 7.99 2.73 -2.46
C ALA A 87 8.21 3.07 -3.92
N ALA A 88 7.88 2.14 -4.84
CA ALA A 88 8.02 2.34 -6.28
C ALA A 88 7.24 3.56 -6.81
N VAL A 89 6.17 3.98 -6.12
CA VAL A 89 5.34 5.14 -6.50
C VAL A 89 5.36 6.27 -5.47
N GLY A 90 6.24 6.17 -4.45
CA GLY A 90 6.45 7.22 -3.45
C GLY A 90 5.32 7.34 -2.43
N LEU A 91 4.60 6.25 -2.14
CA LEU A 91 3.50 6.22 -1.19
C LEU A 91 3.85 5.40 0.06
N SER A 92 3.14 5.64 1.17
CA SER A 92 3.13 4.70 2.28
C SER A 92 2.32 3.45 1.93
N PRO A 93 2.62 2.27 2.53
CA PRO A 93 1.89 1.02 2.26
C PRO A 93 0.37 1.14 2.48
N PHE A 94 -0.04 1.90 3.48
CA PHE A 94 -1.45 2.17 3.76
C PHE A 94 -2.13 2.95 2.62
N HIS A 95 -1.52 4.05 2.18
CA HIS A 95 -2.05 4.87 1.09
C HIS A 95 -2.02 4.11 -0.23
N PHE A 96 -0.94 3.39 -0.51
CA PHE A 96 -0.83 2.54 -1.69
C PHE A 96 -1.94 1.50 -1.75
N SER A 97 -2.17 0.74 -0.67
CA SER A 97 -3.19 -0.31 -0.63
C SER A 97 -4.60 0.24 -0.89
N ARG A 98 -4.91 1.40 -0.31
CA ARG A 98 -6.21 2.07 -0.49
C ARG A 98 -6.39 2.57 -1.92
N GLN A 99 -5.38 3.27 -2.45
CA GLN A 99 -5.40 3.82 -3.81
C GLN A 99 -5.42 2.70 -4.85
N PHE A 100 -4.63 1.63 -4.65
CA PHE A 100 -4.61 0.47 -5.52
C PHE A 100 -5.98 -0.19 -5.61
N LYS A 101 -6.66 -0.39 -4.45
CA LYS A 101 -8.00 -0.97 -4.44
C LYS A 101 -9.03 -0.07 -5.13
N ALA A 102 -8.92 1.24 -4.98
CA ALA A 102 -9.80 2.19 -5.68
C ALA A 102 -9.58 2.17 -7.20
N ASP A 103 -8.33 2.02 -7.65
CA ASP A 103 -7.93 2.13 -9.05
C ASP A 103 -8.05 0.80 -9.82
N PHE A 104 -7.73 -0.34 -9.20
CA PHE A 104 -7.77 -1.68 -9.78
C PHE A 104 -8.98 -2.51 -9.36
N GLY A 105 -9.82 -2.01 -8.44
CA GLY A 105 -11.02 -2.68 -7.95
C GLY A 105 -10.76 -3.78 -6.92
N ILE A 106 -9.51 -4.23 -6.73
CA ILE A 106 -9.12 -5.32 -5.82
C ILE A 106 -7.86 -4.95 -5.04
N ALA A 107 -7.65 -5.62 -3.91
CA ALA A 107 -6.46 -5.40 -3.09
C ALA A 107 -5.16 -5.85 -3.81
N PRO A 108 -4.00 -5.21 -3.53
CA PRO A 108 -2.73 -5.52 -4.20
C PRO A 108 -2.37 -7.01 -4.18
N TYR A 109 -2.44 -7.65 -3.02
CA TYR A 109 -2.16 -9.09 -2.89
C TYR A 109 -3.09 -9.96 -3.74
N ALA A 110 -4.39 -9.63 -3.79
CA ALA A 110 -5.35 -10.37 -4.61
C ALA A 110 -5.03 -10.22 -6.11
N PHE A 111 -4.57 -9.05 -6.53
CA PHE A 111 -4.11 -8.80 -7.90
C PHE A 111 -2.89 -9.64 -8.25
N VAL A 112 -1.86 -9.68 -7.38
CA VAL A 112 -0.68 -10.53 -7.56
C VAL A 112 -1.09 -12.00 -7.69
N ILE A 113 -1.97 -12.48 -6.82
CA ILE A 113 -2.47 -13.87 -6.86
C ILE A 113 -3.20 -14.16 -8.17
N GLN A 114 -4.03 -13.25 -8.68
CA GLN A 114 -4.67 -13.42 -9.99
C GLN A 114 -3.65 -13.50 -11.13
N LYS A 115 -2.63 -12.64 -11.12
CA LYS A 115 -1.54 -12.68 -12.11
C LYS A 115 -0.76 -14.01 -12.06
N ARG A 116 -0.45 -14.51 -10.85
CA ARG A 116 0.20 -15.82 -10.65
C ARG A 116 -0.64 -16.97 -11.22
N VAL A 117 -1.96 -16.96 -10.97
CA VAL A 117 -2.88 -17.95 -11.53
C VAL A 117 -2.96 -17.86 -13.05
N SER A 118 -3.00 -16.64 -13.61
CA SER A 118 -2.99 -16.46 -15.07
C SER A 118 -1.71 -17.00 -15.71
N LYS A 119 -0.54 -16.74 -15.10
CA LYS A 119 0.74 -17.33 -15.53
C LYS A 119 0.72 -18.86 -15.47
N ALA A 120 0.17 -19.42 -14.38
CA ALA A 120 0.03 -20.87 -14.25
C ALA A 120 -0.88 -21.47 -15.34
N GLN A 121 -2.00 -20.80 -15.67
CA GLN A 121 -2.88 -21.23 -16.78
C GLN A 121 -2.13 -21.23 -18.11
N GLU A 122 -1.31 -20.24 -18.38
CA GLU A 122 -0.52 -20.15 -19.60
C GLU A 122 0.51 -21.29 -19.67
N MET A 123 1.24 -21.55 -18.59
CA MET A 123 2.21 -22.64 -18.51
C MET A 123 1.56 -24.01 -18.72
N LEU A 124 0.41 -24.24 -18.07
CA LEU A 124 -0.34 -25.51 -18.19
C LEU A 124 -0.90 -25.75 -19.58
N ARG A 125 -1.21 -24.70 -20.35
CA ARG A 125 -1.63 -24.80 -21.77
C ARG A 125 -0.48 -25.15 -22.71
N ARG A 126 0.73 -24.69 -22.41
CA ARG A 126 1.91 -24.89 -23.27
C ARG A 126 2.48 -26.31 -23.22
N GLY A 127 2.11 -27.13 -22.23
CA GLY A 127 2.59 -28.49 -22.11
C GLY A 127 2.34 -29.15 -20.76
N ARG A 128 2.66 -30.46 -20.69
CA ARG A 128 2.54 -31.23 -19.45
C ARG A 128 3.75 -30.99 -18.53
N LEU A 129 3.68 -29.90 -17.77
CA LEU A 129 4.70 -29.56 -16.77
C LEU A 129 4.34 -30.15 -15.40
N PRO A 130 5.35 -30.58 -14.59
CA PRO A 130 5.11 -30.98 -13.21
C PRO A 130 4.51 -29.83 -12.42
N LEU A 131 3.40 -30.07 -11.74
CA LEU A 131 2.70 -29.03 -10.98
C LEU A 131 3.57 -28.40 -9.89
N LYS A 132 4.55 -29.12 -9.36
CA LYS A 132 5.54 -28.58 -8.42
C LYS A 132 6.39 -27.47 -9.07
N SER A 133 6.86 -27.69 -10.29
CA SER A 133 7.61 -26.66 -11.04
C SER A 133 6.74 -25.45 -11.35
N VAL A 134 5.52 -25.69 -11.86
CA VAL A 134 4.56 -24.60 -12.12
C VAL A 134 4.28 -23.77 -10.87
N ALA A 135 4.16 -24.41 -9.70
CA ALA A 135 3.95 -23.68 -8.45
C ALA A 135 5.11 -22.73 -8.15
N LEU A 136 6.34 -23.22 -8.20
CA LEU A 136 7.54 -22.41 -7.94
C LEU A 136 7.72 -21.29 -8.96
N ASP A 137 7.61 -21.61 -10.26
CA ASP A 137 7.79 -20.65 -11.35
C ASP A 137 6.74 -19.53 -11.36
N CYS A 138 5.56 -19.80 -10.75
CA CYS A 138 4.49 -18.82 -10.57
C CYS A 138 4.53 -18.12 -9.20
N GLY A 139 5.52 -18.39 -8.33
CA GLY A 139 5.67 -17.73 -7.04
C GLY A 139 4.74 -18.26 -5.93
N PHE A 140 4.21 -19.48 -6.05
CA PHE A 140 3.51 -20.15 -4.95
C PHE A 140 4.51 -20.84 -4.04
N SER A 141 4.21 -20.85 -2.73
CA SER A 141 5.07 -21.53 -1.74
C SER A 141 5.24 -23.03 -2.00
N ASP A 142 4.20 -23.64 -2.50
CA ASP A 142 4.15 -25.08 -2.77
C ASP A 142 3.00 -25.45 -3.73
N GLN A 143 3.02 -26.71 -4.18
CA GLN A 143 1.98 -27.25 -5.08
C GLN A 143 0.58 -27.21 -4.45
N SER A 144 0.46 -27.44 -3.14
CA SER A 144 -0.84 -27.44 -2.45
C SER A 144 -1.46 -26.04 -2.42
N HIS A 145 -0.62 -25.02 -2.22
CA HIS A 145 -1.04 -23.62 -2.31
C HIS A 145 -1.51 -23.27 -3.72
N LEU A 146 -0.75 -23.64 -4.75
CA LEU A 146 -1.19 -23.50 -6.14
C LEU A 146 -2.55 -24.17 -6.37
N CYS A 147 -2.70 -25.44 -6.01
CA CYS A 147 -3.91 -26.20 -6.28
C CYS A 147 -5.16 -25.60 -5.63
N ARG A 148 -5.05 -25.19 -4.36
CA ARG A 148 -6.16 -24.54 -3.63
C ARG A 148 -6.54 -23.21 -4.25
N THR A 149 -5.55 -22.37 -4.53
CA THR A 149 -5.75 -21.03 -5.07
C THR A 149 -6.29 -21.06 -6.50
N PHE A 150 -5.69 -21.91 -7.33
CA PHE A 150 -6.12 -22.10 -8.72
C PHE A 150 -7.57 -22.59 -8.79
N ARG A 151 -7.95 -23.62 -8.01
CA ARG A 151 -9.32 -24.12 -7.96
C ARG A 151 -10.30 -23.03 -7.48
N LYS A 152 -9.91 -22.21 -6.51
CA LYS A 152 -10.75 -21.12 -6.01
C LYS A 152 -11.04 -20.07 -7.11
N ILE A 153 -10.07 -19.78 -7.97
CA ILE A 153 -10.18 -18.71 -8.98
C ILE A 153 -10.71 -19.24 -10.30
N VAL A 154 -10.26 -20.42 -10.73
CA VAL A 154 -10.57 -20.99 -12.07
C VAL A 154 -11.74 -21.97 -12.01
N GLY A 155 -12.09 -22.47 -10.82
CA GLY A 155 -13.19 -23.43 -10.63
C GLY A 155 -12.80 -24.90 -10.79
N VAL A 156 -11.64 -25.20 -11.40
CA VAL A 156 -11.12 -26.57 -11.61
C VAL A 156 -9.70 -26.70 -11.07
N THR A 157 -9.22 -27.91 -10.85
CA THR A 157 -7.83 -28.13 -10.40
C THR A 157 -6.85 -27.90 -11.56
N PRO A 158 -5.57 -27.55 -11.27
CA PRO A 158 -4.53 -27.41 -12.30
C PRO A 158 -4.39 -28.65 -13.18
N ALA A 159 -4.46 -29.87 -12.59
CA ALA A 159 -4.39 -31.14 -13.33
C ALA A 159 -5.58 -31.32 -14.29
N GLN A 160 -6.79 -31.00 -13.83
CA GLN A 160 -7.98 -31.02 -14.71
C GLN A 160 -7.89 -29.98 -15.82
N TYR A 161 -7.35 -28.80 -15.51
CA TYR A 161 -7.16 -27.73 -16.49
C TYR A 161 -6.15 -28.16 -17.58
N GLN A 162 -5.02 -28.73 -17.17
CA GLN A 162 -3.96 -29.22 -18.07
C GLN A 162 -4.45 -30.34 -19.01
N ASN A 163 -5.34 -31.21 -18.52
CA ASN A 163 -5.89 -32.31 -19.34
C ASN A 163 -6.98 -31.86 -20.34
N ARG A 164 -7.48 -30.62 -20.22
CA ARG A 164 -8.50 -30.05 -21.10
C ARG A 164 -7.92 -29.07 -22.14
N ALA A 165 -6.70 -28.62 -21.91
CA ALA A 165 -5.99 -27.69 -22.77
C ALA A 165 -5.18 -28.45 -23.85
#